data_fddd910e9673939fa8b3af76b5fe59b2
#
_entry.id   fddd910e9673939fa8b3af76b5fe59b2
#
_cell.length_a   1.000
_cell.length_b   1.000
_cell.length_c   1.000
_cell.angle_alpha   90.00
_cell.angle_beta   90.00
_cell.angle_gamma   90.00
#
_symmetry.space_group_name_H-M   'P 1'
#
loop_
_entity.id
_entity.type
_entity.pdbx_description
1 polymer ?
#
loop_
_entity_poly.entity_id
_entity_poly.type
_entity_poly.pdbx_seq_one_letter_code
_entity_poly.pdbx_strand_id
1 'polypeptide(L)' 'MALRCVVVRGLVKEVEEEINKFLSTHEVRVLHMAQSETGDHISVTLIVDELDLLREREPEL' A
#
# COMPACT_ATOMS: atom_id res chain seq x y z
N MET A 1 -15.36 1.65 3.77
CA MET A 1 -14.00 2.12 4.07
C MET A 1 -13.27 1.06 4.88
N ALA A 2 -12.09 0.71 4.46
CA ALA A 2 -11.30 -0.28 5.18
C ALA A 2 -9.87 0.19 5.25
N LEU A 3 -9.42 0.53 6.45
CA LEU A 3 -8.06 1.00 6.65
C LEU A 3 -7.10 -0.18 6.71
N ARG A 4 -5.96 0.00 6.11
CA ARG A 4 -4.96 -1.04 6.08
C ARG A 4 -3.58 -0.42 6.17
N CYS A 5 -2.71 -1.06 6.90
CA CYS A 5 -1.33 -0.64 7.03
C CYS A 5 -0.46 -1.55 6.18
N VAL A 6 0.33 -0.98 5.31
CA VAL A 6 1.22 -1.73 4.44
C VAL A 6 2.64 -1.28 4.73
N VAL A 7 3.52 -2.23 5.02
CA VAL A 7 4.90 -1.93 5.32
C VAL A 7 5.78 -2.66 4.33
N VAL A 8 6.68 -1.92 3.67
CA VAL A 8 7.61 -2.48 2.71
C VAL A 8 9.01 -2.05 3.10
N ARG A 9 9.95 -2.99 3.14
CA ARG A 9 11.33 -2.67 3.49
C ARG A 9 12.27 -3.38 2.56
N GLY A 10 13.43 -2.78 2.36
CA GLY A 10 14.47 -3.34 1.52
C GLY A 10 15.33 -2.25 0.94
N LEU A 11 16.00 -2.56 -0.15
CA LEU A 11 16.75 -1.55 -0.87
C LEU A 11 15.79 -0.60 -1.57
N VAL A 12 16.25 0.63 -1.79
CA VAL A 12 15.36 1.66 -2.31
C VAL A 12 14.65 1.22 -3.58
N LYS A 13 15.37 0.63 -4.51
CA LYS A 13 14.78 0.23 -5.76
C LYS A 13 13.75 -0.87 -5.57
N GLU A 14 14.02 -1.80 -4.68
CA GLU A 14 13.08 -2.87 -4.40
C GLU A 14 11.81 -2.35 -3.79
N VAL A 15 11.95 -1.41 -2.86
CA VAL A 15 10.79 -0.84 -2.21
C VAL A 15 9.95 -0.07 -3.20
N GLU A 16 10.60 0.68 -4.07
CA GLU A 16 9.87 1.42 -5.08
C GLU A 16 9.06 0.49 -5.97
N GLU A 17 9.66 -0.60 -6.41
CA GLU A 17 8.97 -1.54 -7.27
C GLU A 17 7.82 -2.21 -6.56
N GLU A 18 8.02 -2.58 -5.31
CA GLU A 18 6.98 -3.23 -4.55
C GLU A 18 5.78 -2.32 -4.31
N ILE A 19 6.05 -1.07 -3.98
CA ILE A 19 4.97 -0.13 -3.73
C ILE A 19 4.21 0.15 -5.01
N ASN A 20 4.92 0.34 -6.11
CA ASN A 20 4.25 0.59 -7.37
C ASN A 20 3.40 -0.61 -7.79
N LYS A 21 3.91 -1.81 -7.55
CA LYS A 21 3.14 -2.99 -7.86
C LYS A 21 1.88 -3.05 -7.00
N PHE A 22 2.02 -2.76 -5.72
CA PHE A 22 0.86 -2.76 -4.85
C PHE A 22 -0.19 -1.75 -5.32
N LEU A 23 0.25 -0.55 -5.63
CA LEU A 23 -0.69 0.50 -6.04
C LEU A 23 -1.36 0.18 -7.37
N SER A 24 -0.69 -0.56 -8.23
CA SER A 24 -1.28 -0.88 -9.53
C SER A 24 -2.18 -2.11 -9.48
N THR A 25 -2.10 -2.90 -8.42
CA THR A 25 -2.90 -4.12 -8.34
C THR A 25 -4.00 -4.05 -7.29
N HIS A 26 -4.10 -2.95 -6.57
CA HIS A 26 -5.12 -2.80 -5.53
C HIS A 26 -5.82 -1.46 -5.72
N GLU A 27 -7.11 -1.47 -5.47
CA GLU A 27 -7.90 -0.23 -5.51
C GLU A 27 -7.81 0.40 -4.14
N VAL A 28 -6.92 1.34 -3.97
CA VAL A 28 -6.72 1.96 -2.67
C VAL A 28 -6.54 3.46 -2.82
N ARG A 29 -6.76 4.17 -1.73
CA ARG A 29 -6.43 5.56 -1.61
C ARG A 29 -5.38 5.68 -0.52
N VAL A 30 -4.25 6.29 -0.81
CA VAL A 30 -3.19 6.46 0.17
C VAL A 30 -3.54 7.66 1.04
N LEU A 31 -3.68 7.41 2.33
CA LEU A 31 -4.05 8.47 3.27
C LEU A 31 -2.84 9.06 3.97
N HIS A 32 -1.83 8.25 4.19
CA HIS A 32 -0.65 8.70 4.91
C HIS A 32 0.52 7.82 4.57
N MET A 33 1.71 8.37 4.64
CA MET A 33 2.92 7.63 4.35
C MET A 33 4.02 8.09 5.29
N ALA A 34 4.83 7.16 5.73
CA ALA A 34 6.00 7.47 6.54
C ALA A 34 7.14 6.60 6.05
N GLN A 35 8.35 7.09 6.24
CA GLN A 35 9.50 6.33 5.80
C GLN A 35 10.64 6.50 6.79
N SER A 36 11.50 5.51 6.83
CA SER A 36 12.66 5.56 7.67
C SER A 36 13.81 4.87 6.93
N GLU A 37 15.03 5.31 7.15
CA GLU A 37 16.19 4.79 6.45
C GLU A 37 17.22 4.31 7.44
N THR A 38 17.90 3.22 7.11
CA THR A 38 19.01 2.72 7.90
C THR A 38 20.02 2.16 6.90
N GLY A 39 21.17 2.84 6.76
CA GLY A 39 22.16 2.45 5.77
C GLY A 39 21.58 2.57 4.38
N ASP A 40 21.65 1.50 3.62
CA ASP A 40 21.09 1.49 2.26
C ASP A 40 19.72 0.84 2.21
N HIS A 41 19.11 0.63 3.36
CA HIS A 41 17.77 0.07 3.43
C HIS A 41 16.77 1.13 3.83
N ILE A 42 15.56 0.97 3.35
CA ILE A 42 14.49 1.90 3.63
C ILE A 42 13.26 1.10 4.02
N SER A 43 12.48 1.68 4.90
CA SER A 43 11.23 1.09 5.34
C SER A 43 10.14 2.11 5.09
N VAL A 44 9.10 1.73 4.37
CA VAL A 44 8.00 2.63 4.05
C VAL A 44 6.72 2.04 4.59
N THR A 45 5.96 2.86 5.29
CA THR A 45 4.68 2.47 5.83
C THR A 45 3.60 3.31 5.17
N LEU A 46 2.60 2.65 4.63
CA LEU A 46 1.46 3.33 4.03
C LEU A 46 0.21 3.01 4.82
N ILE A 47 -0.59 4.01 5.05
CA ILE A 47 -1.93 3.81 5.57
C ILE A 47 -2.86 4.06 4.39
N VAL A 48 -3.60 3.05 4.02
CA VAL A 48 -4.46 3.13 2.84
C VAL A 48 -5.90 2.82 3.21
N ASP A 49 -6.78 3.37 2.41
CA ASP A 49 -8.19 3.06 2.49
C ASP A 49 -8.48 2.15 1.31
N GLU A 50 -8.80 0.89 1.59
CA GLU A 50 -9.11 -0.04 0.52
C GLU A 50 -10.53 0.20 0.05
N LEU A 51 -10.67 0.40 -1.23
CA LEU A 51 -11.97 0.63 -1.80
C LEU A 51 -12.66 -0.71 -2.00
N ASP A 52 -13.89 -0.78 -1.60
CA ASP A 52 -14.62 -2.04 -1.60
C ASP A 52 -15.45 -2.21 -2.82
N LEU A 53 -14.91 -1.91 -3.95
CA LEU A 53 -15.69 -1.95 -5.16
C LEU A 53 -16.21 -3.34 -5.45
N LEU A 54 -15.37 -4.33 -5.20
CA LEU A 54 -15.79 -5.69 -5.48
C LEU A 54 -16.85 -6.14 -4.53
N ARG A 55 -16.71 -5.81 -3.27
CA ARG A 55 -17.69 -6.23 -2.31
C ARG A 55 -19.00 -5.57 -2.53
N GLU A 56 -18.95 -4.37 -2.99
CA GLU A 56 -20.20 -3.68 -3.25
C GLU A 56 -20.96 -4.34 -4.34
N ARG A 57 -20.28 -4.96 -5.26
CA ARG A 57 -20.97 -5.60 -6.33
C ARG A 57 -21.40 -6.98 -6.01
N GLU A 58 -20.71 -7.62 -5.08
CA GLU A 58 -21.03 -8.97 -4.80
C GLU A 58 -22.37 -9.19 -4.23
N PRO A 59 -22.70 -8.42 -3.29
CA PRO A 59 -23.90 -8.77 -2.57
C PRO A 59 -25.10 -8.62 -3.37
N GLU A 60 -24.95 -8.03 -4.31
CA GLU A 60 -25.99 -7.96 -4.90
C GLU A 60 -26.41 -8.91 -5.43
N LEU A 61 -26.00 -9.34 -5.27
CA LEU A 61 -26.39 -10.24 -5.61
C LEU A 61 -27.17 -10.75 -5.38
#